data_0ab6e74a1ae3bdecc8f04fb220e9ef16
#
_entry.id   0ab6e74a1ae3bdecc8f04fb220e9ef16
#
_cell.length_a   1.000
_cell.length_b   1.000
_cell.length_c   1.000
_cell.angle_alpha   90.00
_cell.angle_beta   90.00
_cell.angle_gamma   90.00
#
_symmetry.space_group_name_H-M   'P 1'
#
loop_
_entity.id
_entity.type
_entity.pdbx_description
1 polymer ?
#
loop_
_entity_poly.entity_id
_entity_poly.type
_entity_poly.pdbx_seq_one_letter_code
_entity_poly.pdbx_strand_id
1 'polypeptide(L)'
;MRAELLRKSVKLAIAAFLTAAIAVFFQRIEFVWYPLLAVVVVVDDNDEKTVAAARARILGTVVGGLVTFLVHTILAGWIGVLVSILLMVPVLRLLGWQSGLSTAALVSVMFLMIPGHAELNWSYVFNRALDTSVGCAVALAVGLLLWPRNRLNLLCRGDAELRSRLLAQLQAYRDWLGGLSPRPDPLPMAELGARLDAMQRWIALEASGPQGATIRRQRWRQRMMLWRMVINHWLQWERLLVEVEPSAPLQTSLDPLISQLLIRRQPGVTPLPQQGLAGTAVPWRRAAAAAPRPLPYLAVTAELVPLQAGIRGLALLPSLPQAGAA
;
A
#
# COMPACT_ATOMS: atom_id res chain seq x y z
N MET A 1 -18.14 1.57 -6.49
CA MET A 1 -18.21 0.24 -7.17
C MET A 1 -18.47 0.36 -8.67
N ARG A 2 -19.58 0.96 -9.16
CA ARG A 2 -19.87 1.08 -10.63
C ARG A 2 -18.80 1.82 -11.42
N ALA A 3 -18.30 2.96 -10.94
CA ALA A 3 -17.26 3.73 -11.64
C ALA A 3 -15.91 3.02 -11.73
N GLU A 4 -15.61 2.15 -10.79
CA GLU A 4 -14.37 1.36 -10.76
C GLU A 4 -14.41 0.21 -11.76
N LEU A 5 -15.55 -0.47 -11.84
CA LEU A 5 -15.80 -1.49 -12.85
C LEU A 5 -15.75 -0.90 -14.26
N LEU A 6 -16.39 0.27 -14.46
CA LEU A 6 -16.36 0.95 -15.75
C LEU A 6 -14.94 1.30 -16.18
N ARG A 7 -14.10 1.84 -15.28
CA ARG A 7 -12.70 2.14 -15.55
C ARG A 7 -11.89 0.91 -15.92
N LYS A 8 -12.08 -0.22 -15.21
CA LYS A 8 -11.43 -1.48 -15.54
C LYS A 8 -11.85 -1.99 -16.92
N SER A 9 -13.16 -1.96 -17.22
CA SER A 9 -13.68 -2.40 -18.52
C SER A 9 -13.14 -1.55 -19.66
N VAL A 10 -13.06 -0.23 -19.49
CA VAL A 10 -12.50 0.69 -20.50
C VAL A 10 -11.00 0.44 -20.70
N LYS A 11 -10.22 0.27 -19.61
CA LYS A 11 -8.79 -0.10 -19.72
C LYS A 11 -8.60 -1.39 -20.50
N LEU A 12 -9.38 -2.43 -20.15
CA LEU A 12 -9.31 -3.73 -20.82
C LEU A 12 -9.67 -3.61 -22.30
N ALA A 13 -10.75 -2.90 -22.63
CA ALA A 13 -11.19 -2.70 -24.02
C ALA A 13 -10.12 -1.98 -24.85
N ILE A 14 -9.53 -0.91 -24.31
CA ILE A 14 -8.47 -0.15 -25.00
C ILE A 14 -7.22 -1.02 -25.18
N ALA A 15 -6.80 -1.75 -24.15
CA ALA A 15 -5.65 -2.63 -24.22
C ALA A 15 -5.86 -3.76 -25.24
N ALA A 16 -7.04 -4.38 -25.23
CA ALA A 16 -7.41 -5.42 -26.21
C ALA A 16 -7.43 -4.87 -27.64
N PHE A 17 -8.04 -3.69 -27.84
CA PHE A 17 -8.10 -3.06 -29.16
C PHE A 17 -6.70 -2.73 -29.70
N LEU A 18 -5.83 -2.11 -28.88
CA LEU A 18 -4.45 -1.81 -29.27
C LEU A 18 -3.66 -3.08 -29.60
N THR A 19 -3.84 -4.13 -28.82
CA THR A 19 -3.17 -5.41 -29.04
C THR A 19 -3.64 -6.06 -30.35
N ALA A 20 -4.93 -6.03 -30.63
CA ALA A 20 -5.48 -6.53 -31.89
C ALA A 20 -4.97 -5.70 -33.08
N ALA A 21 -4.94 -4.37 -32.96
CA ALA A 21 -4.42 -3.48 -34.01
C ALA A 21 -2.93 -3.77 -34.30
N ILE A 22 -2.11 -3.99 -33.28
CA ILE A 22 -0.70 -4.39 -33.44
C ILE A 22 -0.61 -5.75 -34.16
N ALA A 23 -1.41 -6.73 -33.76
CA ALA A 23 -1.40 -8.04 -34.41
C ALA A 23 -1.82 -7.98 -35.90
N VAL A 24 -2.79 -7.14 -36.26
CA VAL A 24 -3.18 -6.88 -37.67
C VAL A 24 -2.03 -6.21 -38.41
N PHE A 25 -1.43 -5.18 -37.83
CA PHE A 25 -0.34 -4.42 -38.48
C PHE A 25 0.87 -5.32 -38.79
N PHE A 26 1.22 -6.23 -37.90
CA PHE A 26 2.33 -7.17 -38.13
C PHE A 26 1.91 -8.47 -38.82
N GLN A 27 0.71 -8.54 -39.39
CA GLN A 27 0.15 -9.73 -40.09
C GLN A 27 0.18 -11.02 -39.22
N ARG A 28 0.00 -10.88 -37.90
CA ARG A 28 0.00 -11.98 -36.94
C ARG A 28 -1.40 -12.29 -36.37
N ILE A 29 -2.43 -12.01 -37.17
CA ILE A 29 -3.82 -12.10 -36.69
C ILE A 29 -4.23 -13.52 -36.29
N GLU A 30 -3.67 -14.54 -36.91
CA GLU A 30 -3.93 -15.97 -36.56
C GLU A 30 -3.53 -16.29 -35.13
N PHE A 31 -2.63 -15.51 -34.55
CA PHE A 31 -2.10 -15.72 -33.21
C PHE A 31 -2.54 -14.63 -32.21
N VAL A 32 -3.45 -13.74 -32.56
CA VAL A 32 -3.88 -12.57 -31.77
C VAL A 32 -4.41 -12.95 -30.38
N TRP A 33 -4.94 -14.13 -30.22
CA TRP A 33 -5.47 -14.59 -28.95
C TRP A 33 -4.42 -14.78 -27.85
N TYR A 34 -3.15 -15.02 -28.16
CA TYR A 34 -2.08 -15.12 -27.17
C TYR A 34 -1.77 -13.79 -26.49
N PRO A 35 -1.47 -12.69 -27.23
CA PRO A 35 -1.28 -11.40 -26.60
C PRO A 35 -2.58 -10.89 -25.96
N LEU A 36 -3.76 -11.19 -26.47
CA LEU A 36 -5.03 -10.85 -25.84
C LEU A 36 -5.21 -11.55 -24.47
N LEU A 37 -4.90 -12.84 -24.37
CA LEU A 37 -4.90 -13.54 -23.09
C LEU A 37 -3.94 -12.91 -22.09
N ALA A 38 -2.75 -12.48 -22.55
CA ALA A 38 -1.80 -11.79 -21.71
C ALA A 38 -2.38 -10.46 -21.20
N VAL A 39 -3.04 -9.69 -22.06
CA VAL A 39 -3.72 -8.44 -21.69
C VAL A 39 -4.80 -8.68 -20.63
N VAL A 40 -5.70 -9.65 -20.85
CA VAL A 40 -6.81 -9.95 -19.94
C VAL A 40 -6.27 -10.29 -18.56
N VAL A 41 -5.28 -11.16 -18.47
CA VAL A 41 -4.71 -11.59 -17.17
C VAL A 41 -3.96 -10.45 -16.48
N VAL A 42 -3.18 -9.66 -17.23
CA VAL A 42 -2.38 -8.56 -16.65
C VAL A 42 -3.25 -7.37 -16.23
N VAL A 43 -4.32 -7.07 -16.97
CA VAL A 43 -5.24 -5.95 -16.64
C VAL A 43 -6.22 -6.35 -15.53
N ASP A 44 -6.61 -7.62 -15.43
CA ASP A 44 -7.54 -8.10 -14.39
C ASP A 44 -6.86 -8.24 -13.02
N ASP A 45 -5.55 -8.52 -12.98
CA ASP A 45 -4.79 -8.43 -11.74
C ASP A 45 -4.85 -6.99 -11.24
N ASN A 46 -5.19 -6.84 -9.97
CA ASN A 46 -5.25 -5.54 -9.31
C ASN A 46 -4.09 -4.65 -9.78
N ASP A 47 -4.36 -3.40 -10.20
CA ASP A 47 -3.36 -2.41 -10.64
C ASP A 47 -2.08 -2.38 -9.78
N GLU A 48 -2.14 -3.00 -8.62
CA GLU A 48 -1.13 -3.10 -7.59
C GLU A 48 0.02 -4.03 -7.94
N LYS A 49 -0.25 -5.03 -8.77
CA LYS A 49 0.71 -6.09 -9.10
C LYS A 49 0.96 -6.21 -10.61
N THR A 50 0.50 -5.24 -11.41
CA THR A 50 0.53 -5.31 -12.87
C THR A 50 1.93 -5.63 -13.42
N VAL A 51 2.99 -4.99 -12.89
CA VAL A 51 4.38 -5.27 -13.31
C VAL A 51 4.81 -6.68 -12.90
N ALA A 52 4.46 -7.09 -11.67
CA ALA A 52 4.79 -8.43 -11.18
C ALA A 52 4.01 -9.50 -11.95
N ALA A 53 2.74 -9.25 -12.27
CA ALA A 53 1.90 -10.13 -13.10
C ALA A 53 2.44 -10.25 -14.52
N ALA A 54 2.81 -9.14 -15.16
CA ALA A 54 3.42 -9.14 -16.49
C ALA A 54 4.73 -9.94 -16.51
N ARG A 55 5.60 -9.72 -15.52
CA ARG A 55 6.83 -10.48 -15.37
C ARG A 55 6.56 -11.97 -15.18
N ALA A 56 5.65 -12.33 -14.28
CA ALA A 56 5.27 -13.73 -14.04
C ALA A 56 4.72 -14.39 -15.31
N ARG A 57 3.92 -13.65 -16.10
CA ARG A 57 3.34 -14.12 -17.36
C ARG A 57 4.42 -14.37 -18.40
N ILE A 58 5.34 -13.43 -18.62
CA ILE A 58 6.43 -13.57 -19.59
C ILE A 58 7.36 -14.73 -19.20
N LEU A 59 7.84 -14.73 -17.96
CA LEU A 59 8.75 -15.78 -17.46
C LEU A 59 8.09 -17.17 -17.45
N GLY A 60 6.81 -17.23 -17.05
CA GLY A 60 6.04 -18.47 -17.10
C GLY A 60 5.87 -18.99 -18.52
N THR A 61 5.63 -18.12 -19.51
CA THR A 61 5.53 -18.51 -20.93
C THR A 61 6.86 -19.03 -21.45
N VAL A 62 7.97 -18.36 -21.16
CA VAL A 62 9.31 -18.80 -21.61
C VAL A 62 9.68 -20.15 -21.00
N VAL A 63 9.60 -20.28 -19.67
CA VAL A 63 9.94 -21.53 -18.98
C VAL A 63 8.98 -22.65 -19.36
N GLY A 64 7.67 -22.32 -19.42
CA GLY A 64 6.64 -23.26 -19.84
C GLY A 64 6.90 -23.80 -21.26
N GLY A 65 7.19 -22.91 -22.20
CA GLY A 65 7.53 -23.28 -23.58
C GLY A 65 8.78 -24.15 -23.66
N LEU A 66 9.85 -23.77 -22.99
CA LEU A 66 11.13 -24.52 -22.99
C LEU A 66 10.99 -25.92 -22.37
N VAL A 67 10.40 -26.02 -21.18
CA VAL A 67 10.23 -27.31 -20.50
C VAL A 67 9.31 -28.22 -21.31
N THR A 68 8.21 -27.68 -21.82
CA THR A 68 7.26 -28.45 -22.65
C THR A 68 7.92 -28.92 -23.95
N PHE A 69 8.70 -28.08 -24.61
CA PHE A 69 9.44 -28.44 -25.81
C PHE A 69 10.41 -29.62 -25.53
N LEU A 70 11.20 -29.53 -24.45
CA LEU A 70 12.13 -30.59 -24.06
C LEU A 70 11.41 -31.90 -23.75
N VAL A 71 10.29 -31.85 -23.01
CA VAL A 71 9.51 -33.05 -22.68
C VAL A 71 8.87 -33.64 -23.94
N HIS A 72 8.36 -32.81 -24.86
CA HIS A 72 7.71 -33.26 -26.09
C HIS A 72 8.65 -34.04 -27.00
N THR A 73 9.95 -33.78 -26.98
CA THR A 73 10.92 -34.55 -27.75
C THR A 73 11.00 -36.03 -27.33
N ILE A 74 10.51 -36.35 -26.11
CA ILE A 74 10.57 -37.70 -25.52
C ILE A 74 9.17 -38.28 -25.34
N LEU A 75 8.22 -37.45 -24.86
CA LEU A 75 6.87 -37.85 -24.45
C LEU A 75 5.83 -36.96 -25.08
N ALA A 76 4.96 -37.53 -25.93
CA ALA A 76 3.86 -36.79 -26.55
C ALA A 76 2.54 -37.00 -25.79
N GLY A 77 1.53 -36.17 -26.09
CA GLY A 77 0.19 -36.27 -25.55
C GLY A 77 0.05 -35.93 -24.05
N TRP A 78 -1.02 -36.45 -23.42
CA TRP A 78 -1.38 -36.08 -22.06
C TRP A 78 -0.31 -36.45 -20.99
N ILE A 79 0.45 -37.54 -21.22
CA ILE A 79 1.56 -37.93 -20.34
C ILE A 79 2.63 -36.87 -20.37
N GLY A 80 2.98 -36.34 -21.55
CA GLY A 80 3.90 -35.25 -21.71
C GLY A 80 3.44 -33.97 -20.95
N VAL A 81 2.13 -33.68 -20.95
CA VAL A 81 1.58 -32.56 -20.15
C VAL A 81 1.86 -32.75 -18.66
N LEU A 82 1.54 -33.94 -18.10
CA LEU A 82 1.75 -34.22 -16.69
C LEU A 82 3.22 -34.13 -16.31
N VAL A 83 4.12 -34.73 -17.10
CA VAL A 83 5.55 -34.69 -16.86
C VAL A 83 6.10 -33.25 -16.96
N SER A 84 5.63 -32.47 -17.94
CA SER A 84 6.01 -31.06 -18.08
C SER A 84 5.61 -30.22 -16.85
N ILE A 85 4.38 -30.38 -16.37
CA ILE A 85 3.89 -29.65 -15.19
C ILE A 85 4.69 -30.06 -13.94
N LEU A 86 4.98 -31.35 -13.75
CA LEU A 86 5.80 -31.84 -12.63
C LEU A 86 7.19 -31.27 -12.65
N LEU A 87 7.85 -31.21 -13.82
CA LEU A 87 9.18 -30.63 -13.97
C LEU A 87 9.22 -29.11 -13.81
N MET A 88 8.15 -28.41 -14.18
CA MET A 88 8.08 -26.96 -14.03
C MET A 88 8.13 -26.50 -12.57
N VAL A 89 7.56 -27.27 -11.64
CA VAL A 89 7.54 -26.91 -10.22
C VAL A 89 8.96 -26.72 -9.67
N PRO A 90 9.86 -27.71 -9.74
CA PRO A 90 11.23 -27.54 -9.27
C PRO A 90 12.02 -26.49 -10.08
N VAL A 91 11.84 -26.42 -11.41
CA VAL A 91 12.55 -25.46 -12.27
C VAL A 91 12.18 -24.02 -11.88
N LEU A 92 10.88 -23.70 -11.78
CA LEU A 92 10.45 -22.35 -11.38
C LEU A 92 10.81 -22.03 -9.94
N ARG A 93 10.88 -23.02 -9.06
CA ARG A 93 11.32 -22.86 -7.68
C ARG A 93 12.80 -22.52 -7.59
N LEU A 94 13.65 -23.22 -8.34
CA LEU A 94 15.09 -22.95 -8.42
C LEU A 94 15.40 -21.57 -8.99
N LEU A 95 14.60 -21.12 -9.99
CA LEU A 95 14.74 -19.79 -10.59
C LEU A 95 14.13 -18.67 -9.74
N GLY A 96 13.40 -18.99 -8.66
CA GLY A 96 12.66 -18.00 -7.85
C GLY A 96 11.45 -17.37 -8.55
N TRP A 97 10.90 -18.04 -9.58
CA TRP A 97 9.80 -17.55 -10.45
C TRP A 97 8.47 -18.29 -10.24
N GLN A 98 8.19 -18.69 -9.01
CA GLN A 98 7.00 -19.49 -8.64
C GLN A 98 5.67 -18.85 -9.08
N SER A 99 5.60 -17.50 -9.14
CA SER A 99 4.42 -16.77 -9.61
C SER A 99 4.06 -17.06 -11.08
N GLY A 100 4.99 -17.58 -11.88
CA GLY A 100 4.77 -17.96 -13.28
C GLY A 100 4.21 -19.37 -13.48
N LEU A 101 4.02 -20.17 -12.41
CA LEU A 101 3.66 -21.59 -12.52
C LEU A 101 2.32 -21.81 -13.24
N SER A 102 1.28 -21.03 -12.92
CA SER A 102 -0.03 -21.14 -13.58
C SER A 102 0.04 -20.86 -15.08
N THR A 103 0.86 -19.87 -15.46
CA THR A 103 1.10 -19.55 -16.87
C THR A 103 1.87 -20.65 -17.58
N ALA A 104 2.92 -21.16 -16.96
CA ALA A 104 3.74 -22.22 -17.51
C ALA A 104 2.94 -23.51 -17.73
N ALA A 105 2.10 -23.88 -16.75
CA ALA A 105 1.19 -25.03 -16.87
C ALA A 105 0.16 -24.85 -18.00
N LEU A 106 -0.42 -23.64 -18.11
CA LEU A 106 -1.36 -23.33 -19.21
C LEU A 106 -0.68 -23.47 -20.57
N VAL A 107 0.55 -22.98 -20.71
CA VAL A 107 1.34 -23.09 -21.94
C VAL A 107 1.57 -24.56 -22.32
N SER A 108 1.87 -25.44 -21.35
CA SER A 108 2.03 -26.87 -21.59
C SER A 108 0.77 -27.52 -22.12
N VAL A 109 -0.38 -27.22 -21.49
CA VAL A 109 -1.67 -27.75 -21.94
C VAL A 109 -1.95 -27.29 -23.38
N MET A 110 -1.74 -26.02 -23.66
CA MET A 110 -2.01 -25.44 -24.98
C MET A 110 -1.08 -26.05 -26.07
N PHE A 111 0.17 -26.33 -25.74
CA PHE A 111 1.13 -26.86 -26.71
C PHE A 111 0.87 -28.34 -27.03
N LEU A 112 0.49 -29.14 -26.07
CA LEU A 112 0.41 -30.58 -26.22
C LEU A 112 -1.00 -31.11 -26.48
N MET A 113 -2.04 -30.30 -26.17
CA MET A 113 -3.43 -30.75 -26.28
C MET A 113 -4.22 -30.15 -27.44
N ILE A 114 -3.71 -29.05 -28.07
CA ILE A 114 -4.43 -28.44 -29.21
C ILE A 114 -3.95 -29.08 -30.51
N PRO A 115 -4.83 -29.75 -31.27
CA PRO A 115 -4.49 -30.30 -32.58
C PRO A 115 -4.05 -29.19 -33.56
N GLY A 116 -3.03 -29.45 -34.36
CA GLY A 116 -2.50 -28.47 -35.32
C GLY A 116 -1.31 -27.60 -34.80
N HIS A 117 -1.02 -27.66 -33.51
CA HIS A 117 0.18 -27.00 -32.94
C HIS A 117 1.37 -27.98 -32.83
N ALA A 118 1.27 -29.12 -33.51
CA ALA A 118 2.18 -30.28 -33.41
C ALA A 118 3.59 -30.01 -33.96
N GLU A 119 3.83 -28.93 -34.68
CA GLU A 119 5.16 -28.54 -35.09
C GLU A 119 5.81 -27.63 -34.02
N LEU A 120 6.02 -28.18 -32.84
CA LEU A 120 6.80 -27.56 -31.78
C LEU A 120 8.25 -27.42 -32.26
N ASN A 121 8.61 -26.23 -32.72
CA ASN A 121 9.96 -25.85 -33.02
C ASN A 121 10.39 -24.62 -32.19
N TRP A 122 11.68 -24.34 -32.14
CA TRP A 122 12.21 -23.20 -31.43
C TRP A 122 11.57 -21.87 -31.85
N SER A 123 11.25 -21.71 -33.12
CA SER A 123 10.57 -20.53 -33.66
C SER A 123 9.21 -20.34 -33.03
N TYR A 124 8.45 -21.42 -32.81
CA TYR A 124 7.16 -21.36 -32.17
C TYR A 124 7.25 -20.90 -30.71
N VAL A 125 8.16 -21.46 -29.91
CA VAL A 125 8.37 -21.07 -28.49
C VAL A 125 8.76 -19.59 -28.40
N PHE A 126 9.70 -19.15 -29.29
CA PHE A 126 10.13 -17.75 -29.33
C PHE A 126 8.98 -16.80 -29.71
N ASN A 127 8.21 -17.15 -30.72
CA ASN A 127 7.05 -16.36 -31.15
C ASN A 127 5.99 -16.24 -30.05
N ARG A 128 5.74 -17.31 -29.26
CA ARG A 128 4.83 -17.26 -28.12
C ARG A 128 5.31 -16.30 -27.02
N ALA A 129 6.61 -16.37 -26.71
CA ALA A 129 7.21 -15.46 -25.74
C ALA A 129 7.11 -14.00 -26.22
N LEU A 130 7.35 -13.75 -27.49
CA LEU A 130 7.23 -12.41 -28.10
C LEU A 130 5.78 -11.89 -28.05
N ASP A 131 4.81 -12.69 -28.49
CA ASP A 131 3.39 -12.31 -28.49
C ASP A 131 2.88 -12.00 -27.07
N THR A 132 3.26 -12.86 -26.10
CA THR A 132 2.94 -12.63 -24.69
C THR A 132 3.59 -11.34 -24.17
N SER A 133 4.84 -11.08 -24.56
CA SER A 133 5.56 -9.86 -24.14
C SER A 133 4.92 -8.60 -24.72
N VAL A 134 4.47 -8.63 -25.97
CA VAL A 134 3.73 -7.53 -26.60
C VAL A 134 2.42 -7.27 -25.86
N GLY A 135 1.62 -8.30 -25.59
CA GLY A 135 0.39 -8.16 -24.81
C GLY A 135 0.62 -7.59 -23.41
N CYS A 136 1.64 -8.07 -22.69
CA CYS A 136 2.04 -7.53 -21.39
C CYS A 136 2.51 -6.07 -21.48
N ALA A 137 3.29 -5.70 -22.50
CA ALA A 137 3.77 -4.34 -22.70
C ALA A 137 2.60 -3.37 -22.96
N VAL A 138 1.64 -3.75 -23.81
CA VAL A 138 0.42 -2.96 -24.07
C VAL A 138 -0.40 -2.82 -22.78
N ALA A 139 -0.61 -3.91 -22.04
CA ALA A 139 -1.35 -3.88 -20.76
C ALA A 139 -0.69 -2.95 -19.74
N LEU A 140 0.65 -2.99 -19.63
CA LEU A 140 1.43 -2.10 -18.78
C LEU A 140 1.31 -0.64 -19.23
N ALA A 141 1.49 -0.36 -20.51
CA ALA A 141 1.38 1.00 -21.07
C ALA A 141 -0.01 1.60 -20.80
N VAL A 142 -1.07 0.84 -21.10
CA VAL A 142 -2.46 1.26 -20.84
C VAL A 142 -2.71 1.43 -19.35
N GLY A 143 -2.21 0.52 -18.50
CA GLY A 143 -2.34 0.59 -17.05
C GLY A 143 -1.67 1.82 -16.43
N LEU A 144 -0.50 2.22 -16.96
CA LEU A 144 0.27 3.37 -16.48
C LEU A 144 -0.25 4.71 -17.04
N LEU A 145 -0.72 4.73 -18.30
CA LEU A 145 -1.17 5.95 -18.97
C LEU A 145 -2.62 6.31 -18.67
N LEU A 146 -3.51 5.29 -18.57
CA LEU A 146 -4.92 5.52 -18.32
C LEU A 146 -5.23 5.43 -16.83
N TRP A 147 -5.55 6.59 -16.25
CA TRP A 147 -5.95 6.72 -14.82
C TRP A 147 -4.95 6.07 -13.84
N PRO A 148 -3.72 6.58 -13.74
CA PRO A 148 -2.81 6.13 -12.70
C PRO A 148 -3.46 6.37 -11.33
N ARG A 149 -3.55 5.34 -10.50
CA ARG A 149 -4.06 5.51 -9.12
C ARG A 149 -3.01 6.26 -8.31
N ASN A 150 -3.31 7.51 -7.97
CA ASN A 150 -2.45 8.31 -7.11
C ASN A 150 -2.73 8.00 -5.64
N ARG A 151 -2.17 6.89 -5.14
CA ARG A 151 -2.31 6.50 -3.73
C ARG A 151 -1.55 7.43 -2.79
N LEU A 152 -0.56 8.17 -3.30
CA LEU A 152 0.09 9.21 -2.49
C LEU A 152 -0.90 10.27 -2.02
N ASN A 153 -1.85 10.67 -2.87
CA ASN A 153 -2.91 11.59 -2.46
C ASN A 153 -3.81 10.98 -1.38
N LEU A 154 -4.10 9.67 -1.46
CA LEU A 154 -4.85 8.98 -0.41
C LEU A 154 -4.08 8.91 0.90
N LEU A 155 -2.76 8.66 0.84
CA LEU A 155 -1.87 8.68 2.00
C LEU A 155 -1.81 10.07 2.63
N CYS A 156 -1.64 11.12 1.81
CA CYS A 156 -1.60 12.51 2.30
C CYS A 156 -2.94 12.92 2.94
N ARG A 157 -4.06 12.54 2.35
CA ARG A 157 -5.41 12.76 2.92
C ARG A 157 -5.60 11.99 4.23
N GLY A 158 -5.15 10.73 4.29
CA GLY A 158 -5.21 9.92 5.51
C GLY A 158 -4.38 10.53 6.65
N ASP A 159 -3.14 10.99 6.38
CA ASP A 159 -2.30 11.69 7.37
C ASP A 159 -2.97 12.98 7.87
N ALA A 160 -3.53 13.78 6.95
CA ALA A 160 -4.21 15.02 7.28
C ALA A 160 -5.48 14.77 8.13
N GLU A 161 -6.25 13.72 7.80
CA GLU A 161 -7.44 13.33 8.54
C GLU A 161 -7.10 12.84 9.95
N LEU A 162 -6.11 11.96 10.11
CA LEU A 162 -5.64 11.50 11.43
C LEU A 162 -5.20 12.70 12.29
N ARG A 163 -4.45 13.61 11.68
CA ARG A 163 -3.97 14.83 12.36
C ARG A 163 -5.12 15.75 12.79
N SER A 164 -6.09 15.99 11.91
CA SER A 164 -7.23 16.85 12.24
C SER A 164 -8.14 16.25 13.31
N ARG A 165 -8.39 14.94 13.27
CA ARG A 165 -9.18 14.23 14.29
C ARG A 165 -8.48 14.29 15.66
N LEU A 166 -7.16 14.01 15.70
CA LEU A 166 -6.41 14.07 16.94
C LEU A 166 -6.35 15.48 17.51
N LEU A 167 -6.20 16.50 16.65
CA LEU A 167 -6.20 17.91 17.05
C LEU A 167 -7.54 18.33 17.66
N ALA A 168 -8.63 18.00 16.98
CA ALA A 168 -9.98 18.30 17.49
C ALA A 168 -10.26 17.64 18.83
N GLN A 169 -9.82 16.40 18.99
CA GLN A 169 -10.00 15.65 20.25
C GLN A 169 -9.13 16.21 21.37
N LEU A 170 -7.88 16.61 21.09
CA LEU A 170 -7.02 17.29 22.08
C LEU A 170 -7.62 18.63 22.53
N GLN A 171 -8.21 19.39 21.61
CA GLN A 171 -8.91 20.64 21.94
C GLN A 171 -10.12 20.38 22.82
N ALA A 172 -10.93 19.36 22.51
CA ALA A 172 -12.08 18.99 23.32
C ALA A 172 -11.68 18.54 24.74
N TYR A 173 -10.59 17.73 24.88
CA TYR A 173 -10.07 17.36 26.19
C TYR A 173 -9.47 18.54 26.94
N ARG A 174 -8.82 19.47 26.26
CA ARG A 174 -8.33 20.71 26.85
C ARG A 174 -9.48 21.54 27.45
N ASP A 175 -10.57 21.70 26.70
CA ASP A 175 -11.74 22.48 27.16
C ASP A 175 -12.43 21.76 28.33
N TRP A 176 -12.54 20.44 28.31
CA TRP A 176 -13.02 19.66 29.44
C TRP A 176 -12.14 19.79 30.70
N LEU A 177 -10.80 19.70 30.55
CA LEU A 177 -9.87 19.87 31.69
C LEU A 177 -9.96 21.28 32.28
N GLY A 178 -10.33 22.28 31.49
CA GLY A 178 -10.58 23.64 31.93
C GLY A 178 -11.98 23.86 32.55
N GLY A 179 -12.83 22.84 32.58
CA GLY A 179 -14.21 22.94 33.07
C GLY A 179 -15.16 23.69 32.15
N LEU A 180 -14.75 23.91 30.88
CA LEU A 180 -15.53 24.68 29.88
C LEU A 180 -16.56 23.81 29.13
N SER A 181 -16.37 22.50 29.10
CA SER A 181 -17.22 21.54 28.40
C SER A 181 -17.34 20.21 29.14
N PRO A 182 -18.38 19.40 28.86
CA PRO A 182 -18.43 18.03 29.34
C PRO A 182 -17.28 17.20 28.74
N ARG A 183 -17.00 16.04 29.36
CA ARG A 183 -15.99 15.13 28.85
C ARG A 183 -16.36 14.68 27.43
N PRO A 184 -15.42 14.77 26.48
CA PRO A 184 -15.67 14.33 25.10
C PRO A 184 -15.76 12.79 25.03
N ASP A 185 -16.54 12.30 24.05
CA ASP A 185 -16.57 10.87 23.73
C ASP A 185 -15.20 10.40 23.22
N PRO A 186 -14.82 9.17 23.52
CA PRO A 186 -13.53 8.63 23.10
C PRO A 186 -13.47 8.47 21.55
N LEU A 187 -12.27 8.59 21.00
CA LEU A 187 -12.07 8.39 19.57
C LEU A 187 -12.48 6.97 19.11
N PRO A 188 -13.12 6.85 17.93
CA PRO A 188 -13.54 5.56 17.37
C PRO A 188 -12.33 4.74 16.90
N MET A 189 -11.72 4.00 17.81
CA MET A 189 -10.45 3.28 17.59
C MET A 189 -10.52 2.25 16.45
N ALA A 190 -11.67 1.62 16.22
CA ALA A 190 -11.87 0.68 15.12
C ALA A 190 -11.68 1.37 13.75
N GLU A 191 -12.21 2.58 13.58
CA GLU A 191 -12.06 3.36 12.36
C GLU A 191 -10.61 3.82 12.14
N LEU A 192 -9.96 4.29 13.22
CA LEU A 192 -8.57 4.73 13.16
C LEU A 192 -7.62 3.57 12.83
N GLY A 193 -7.85 2.39 13.43
CA GLY A 193 -7.12 1.16 13.13
C GLY A 193 -7.28 0.75 11.67
N ALA A 194 -8.52 0.68 11.18
CA ALA A 194 -8.81 0.36 9.78
C ALA A 194 -8.16 1.35 8.81
N ARG A 195 -8.12 2.65 9.15
CA ARG A 195 -7.45 3.68 8.36
C ARG A 195 -5.93 3.47 8.32
N LEU A 196 -5.31 3.20 9.46
CA LEU A 196 -3.88 2.92 9.53
C LEU A 196 -3.50 1.67 8.72
N ASP A 197 -4.30 0.61 8.79
CA ASP A 197 -4.07 -0.61 8.04
C ASP A 197 -4.24 -0.39 6.53
N ALA A 198 -5.22 0.42 6.11
CA ALA A 198 -5.37 0.82 4.73
C ALA A 198 -4.14 1.60 4.22
N MET A 199 -3.68 2.59 5.00
CA MET A 199 -2.48 3.37 4.67
C MET A 199 -1.24 2.48 4.58
N GLN A 200 -1.08 1.52 5.48
CA GLN A 200 0.04 0.58 5.45
C GLN A 200 0.04 -0.29 4.18
N ARG A 201 -1.14 -0.80 3.77
CA ARG A 201 -1.29 -1.52 2.51
C ARG A 201 -0.89 -0.64 1.32
N TRP A 202 -1.35 0.61 1.26
CA TRP A 202 -0.98 1.56 0.18
C TRP A 202 0.52 1.84 0.14
N ILE A 203 1.17 2.00 1.30
CA ILE A 203 2.63 2.18 1.36
C ILE A 203 3.38 0.95 0.83
N ALA A 204 2.94 -0.26 1.20
CA ALA A 204 3.57 -1.49 0.72
C ALA A 204 3.48 -1.62 -0.80
N LEU A 205 2.35 -1.24 -1.37
CA LEU A 205 2.08 -1.28 -2.81
C LEU A 205 2.89 -0.23 -3.57
N GLU A 206 2.86 1.02 -3.13
CA GLU A 206 3.60 2.11 -3.78
C GLU A 206 5.12 1.98 -3.59
N ALA A 207 5.60 1.32 -2.54
CA ALA A 207 7.02 1.11 -2.31
C ALA A 207 7.70 0.27 -3.39
N SER A 208 6.96 -0.64 -4.02
CA SER A 208 7.40 -1.47 -5.16
C SER A 208 7.02 -0.88 -6.52
N GLY A 209 6.29 0.22 -6.56
CA GLY A 209 5.81 0.89 -7.77
C GLY A 209 6.66 2.11 -8.19
N PRO A 210 6.20 2.87 -9.21
CA PRO A 210 6.89 4.05 -9.73
C PRO A 210 7.14 5.13 -8.66
N GLN A 211 6.27 5.21 -7.66
CA GLN A 211 6.34 6.19 -6.57
C GLN A 211 7.23 5.74 -5.40
N GLY A 212 7.91 4.60 -5.50
CA GLY A 212 8.74 4.05 -4.42
C GLY A 212 9.83 5.01 -3.92
N ALA A 213 10.42 5.82 -4.81
CA ALA A 213 11.39 6.86 -4.43
C ALA A 213 10.73 7.95 -3.57
N THR A 214 9.52 8.38 -3.93
CA THR A 214 8.74 9.39 -3.18
C THR A 214 8.33 8.85 -1.80
N ILE A 215 7.87 7.60 -1.73
CA ILE A 215 7.56 6.92 -0.46
C ILE A 215 8.77 6.93 0.49
N ARG A 216 9.96 6.60 -0.03
CA ARG A 216 11.21 6.63 0.77
C ARG A 216 11.59 8.05 1.18
N ARG A 217 11.58 9.02 0.26
CA ARG A 217 11.93 10.43 0.52
C ARG A 217 11.02 11.07 1.56
N GLN A 218 9.72 10.78 1.51
CA GLN A 218 8.72 11.27 2.48
C GLN A 218 8.68 10.46 3.78
N ARG A 219 9.51 9.43 3.91
CA ARG A 219 9.64 8.57 5.09
C ARG A 219 8.31 7.97 5.57
N TRP A 220 7.46 7.51 4.65
CA TRP A 220 6.13 7.00 4.96
C TRP A 220 6.14 5.82 5.94
N ARG A 221 7.13 4.91 5.88
CA ARG A 221 7.25 3.81 6.85
C ARG A 221 7.46 4.32 8.27
N GLN A 222 8.34 5.31 8.44
CA GLN A 222 8.61 5.94 9.73
C GLN A 222 7.38 6.70 10.23
N ARG A 223 6.67 7.42 9.34
CA ARG A 223 5.43 8.13 9.64
C ARG A 223 4.35 7.17 10.16
N MET A 224 4.19 6.01 9.54
CA MET A 224 3.24 4.98 9.99
C MET A 224 3.58 4.41 11.35
N MET A 225 4.88 4.16 11.62
CA MET A 225 5.32 3.70 12.94
C MET A 225 5.00 4.75 14.02
N LEU A 226 5.25 6.02 13.75
CA LEU A 226 4.93 7.11 14.67
C LEU A 226 3.42 7.25 14.89
N TRP A 227 2.59 7.15 13.84
CA TRP A 227 1.14 7.17 13.98
C TRP A 227 0.62 6.01 14.83
N ARG A 228 1.13 4.80 14.64
CA ARG A 228 0.77 3.66 15.50
C ARG A 228 1.14 3.88 16.94
N MET A 229 2.34 4.42 17.21
CA MET A 229 2.77 4.78 18.55
C MET A 229 1.84 5.84 19.16
N VAL A 230 1.55 6.91 18.44
CA VAL A 230 0.65 8.00 18.89
C VAL A 230 -0.73 7.45 19.24
N ILE A 231 -1.33 6.65 18.37
CA ILE A 231 -2.68 6.12 18.59
C ILE A 231 -2.71 5.11 19.74
N ASN A 232 -1.67 4.27 19.90
CA ASN A 232 -1.59 3.34 21.01
C ASN A 232 -1.53 4.06 22.37
N HIS A 233 -0.63 5.05 22.49
CA HIS A 233 -0.51 5.83 23.72
C HIS A 233 -1.72 6.74 23.97
N TRP A 234 -2.34 7.25 22.89
CA TRP A 234 -3.59 7.98 22.97
C TRP A 234 -4.70 7.14 23.61
N LEU A 235 -4.88 5.91 23.16
CA LEU A 235 -5.90 5.00 23.70
C LEU A 235 -5.71 4.76 25.21
N GLN A 236 -4.47 4.51 25.64
CA GLN A 236 -4.17 4.30 27.05
C GLN A 236 -4.40 5.59 27.85
N TRP A 237 -3.90 6.72 27.35
CA TRP A 237 -4.08 8.02 27.97
C TRP A 237 -5.56 8.37 28.15
N GLU A 238 -6.38 8.19 27.12
CA GLU A 238 -7.82 8.47 27.14
C GLU A 238 -8.58 7.61 28.16
N ARG A 239 -8.20 6.34 28.29
CA ARG A 239 -8.75 5.43 29.32
C ARG A 239 -8.42 5.88 30.73
N LEU A 240 -7.19 6.29 30.97
CA LEU A 240 -6.73 6.72 32.29
C LEU A 240 -7.35 8.03 32.74
N LEU A 241 -7.77 8.90 31.80
CA LEU A 241 -8.45 10.15 32.12
C LEU A 241 -9.82 9.98 32.79
N VAL A 242 -10.39 8.78 32.80
CA VAL A 242 -11.69 8.52 33.48
C VAL A 242 -11.62 8.84 34.97
N GLU A 243 -10.46 8.58 35.59
CA GLU A 243 -10.24 8.71 37.04
C GLU A 243 -9.62 10.07 37.43
N VAL A 244 -9.47 10.98 36.47
CA VAL A 244 -8.83 12.30 36.69
C VAL A 244 -9.88 13.38 36.85
N GLU A 245 -9.74 14.19 37.89
CA GLU A 245 -10.57 15.38 38.08
C GLU A 245 -10.05 16.55 37.24
N PRO A 246 -10.93 17.25 36.49
CA PRO A 246 -10.53 18.42 35.69
C PRO A 246 -9.93 19.53 36.56
N SER A 247 -8.88 20.17 36.07
CA SER A 247 -8.29 21.36 36.71
C SER A 247 -7.57 22.25 35.70
N ALA A 248 -7.61 23.56 35.93
CA ALA A 248 -7.00 24.56 35.04
C ALA A 248 -5.50 24.34 34.78
N PRO A 249 -4.65 23.90 35.71
CA PRO A 249 -3.26 23.59 35.42
C PRO A 249 -3.07 22.42 34.44
N LEU A 250 -4.01 21.46 34.40
CA LEU A 250 -3.96 20.32 33.46
C LEU A 250 -4.38 20.75 32.06
N GLN A 251 -5.24 21.74 31.91
CA GLN A 251 -5.66 22.31 30.64
C GLN A 251 -4.44 22.78 29.82
N THR A 252 -3.58 23.59 30.44
CA THR A 252 -2.40 24.19 29.77
C THR A 252 -1.34 23.16 29.38
N SER A 253 -1.36 21.98 30.02
CA SER A 253 -0.42 20.91 29.69
C SER A 253 -0.59 20.33 28.29
N LEU A 254 -1.77 20.51 27.66
CA LEU A 254 -2.06 20.02 26.30
C LEU A 254 -1.65 21.04 25.21
N ASP A 255 -1.41 22.31 25.54
CA ASP A 255 -1.06 23.35 24.58
C ASP A 255 0.20 23.02 23.73
N PRO A 256 1.27 22.43 24.30
CA PRO A 256 2.43 22.03 23.51
C PRO A 256 2.10 20.94 22.47
N LEU A 257 1.21 20.01 22.80
CA LEU A 257 0.77 18.94 21.86
C LEU A 257 -0.05 19.52 20.71
N ILE A 258 -1.00 20.40 21.04
CA ILE A 258 -1.84 21.12 20.08
C ILE A 258 -0.96 21.94 19.14
N SER A 259 -0.01 22.69 19.69
CA SER A 259 0.92 23.51 18.90
C SER A 259 1.76 22.67 17.94
N GLN A 260 2.28 21.52 18.39
CA GLN A 260 3.07 20.61 17.56
C GLN A 260 2.25 19.98 16.42
N LEU A 261 0.97 19.71 16.62
CA LEU A 261 0.08 19.22 15.57
C LEU A 261 -0.29 20.30 14.55
N LEU A 262 -0.40 21.56 14.98
CA LEU A 262 -0.68 22.69 14.10
C LEU A 262 0.51 23.06 13.22
N ILE A 263 1.75 22.84 13.68
CA ILE A 263 2.95 23.17 12.93
C ILE A 263 3.08 22.23 11.74
N ARG A 264 2.81 22.74 10.54
CA ARG A 264 3.27 22.17 9.28
C ARG A 264 4.65 22.72 9.00
N ARG A 265 5.64 21.84 8.97
CA ARG A 265 7.01 22.25 8.61
C ARG A 265 7.02 22.82 7.20
N GLN A 266 7.12 24.14 7.08
CA GLN A 266 7.48 24.78 5.82
C GLN A 266 8.98 24.57 5.59
N PRO A 267 9.43 24.29 4.36
CA PRO A 267 10.85 24.21 4.06
C PRO A 267 11.49 25.59 4.41
N GLY A 268 12.46 25.61 5.33
CA GLY A 268 13.18 26.81 5.75
C GLY A 268 12.80 27.38 7.13
N VAL A 269 11.82 26.83 7.83
CA VAL A 269 11.47 27.27 9.19
C VAL A 269 12.33 26.54 10.23
N THR A 270 12.94 27.32 11.09
CA THR A 270 13.81 26.93 12.23
C THR A 270 13.16 25.84 13.11
N PRO A 271 13.96 24.95 13.73
CA PRO A 271 13.43 23.95 14.65
C PRO A 271 12.64 24.62 15.77
N LEU A 272 11.48 24.01 16.10
CA LEU A 272 10.69 24.33 17.27
C LEU A 272 11.59 24.53 18.49
N PRO A 273 11.37 25.60 19.30
CA PRO A 273 12.00 25.69 20.58
C PRO A 273 11.84 24.37 21.34
N GLN A 274 12.91 23.91 21.94
CA GLN A 274 12.93 22.77 22.84
C GLN A 274 12.12 23.12 24.11
N GLN A 275 10.81 23.33 23.97
CA GLN A 275 9.92 23.21 25.10
C GLN A 275 9.97 21.74 25.49
N GLY A 276 10.79 21.50 26.51
CA GLY A 276 11.16 20.16 26.96
C GLY A 276 9.90 19.35 27.29
N LEU A 277 10.02 18.03 27.23
CA LEU A 277 9.09 17.06 27.78
C LEU A 277 8.62 17.42 29.22
N ALA A 278 9.42 18.21 29.96
CA ALA A 278 9.11 18.75 31.26
C ALA A 278 7.84 19.63 31.30
N GLY A 279 7.60 20.47 30.29
CA GLY A 279 6.46 21.40 30.31
C GLY A 279 5.09 20.72 30.31
N THR A 280 4.96 19.61 29.62
CA THR A 280 3.70 18.84 29.55
C THR A 280 3.49 17.95 30.78
N ALA A 281 4.55 17.35 31.35
CA ALA A 281 4.45 16.40 32.45
C ALA A 281 4.39 17.05 33.85
N VAL A 282 4.96 18.27 34.01
CA VAL A 282 5.03 18.97 35.32
C VAL A 282 3.67 19.26 35.94
N PRO A 283 2.66 19.79 35.22
CA PRO A 283 1.33 20.02 35.78
C PRO A 283 0.70 18.74 36.34
N TRP A 284 0.84 17.62 35.62
CA TRP A 284 0.30 16.33 36.02
C TRP A 284 0.98 15.75 37.28
N ARG A 285 2.31 15.90 37.38
CA ARG A 285 3.06 15.47 38.57
C ARG A 285 2.70 16.32 39.79
N ARG A 286 2.47 17.61 39.62
CA ARG A 286 2.00 18.47 40.70
C ARG A 286 0.59 18.12 41.13
N ALA A 287 -0.30 17.85 40.20
CA ALA A 287 -1.64 17.37 40.50
C ALA A 287 -1.62 16.02 41.23
N ALA A 288 -0.75 15.07 40.83
CA ALA A 288 -0.53 13.82 41.51
C ALA A 288 -0.07 14.01 42.96
N ALA A 289 0.84 14.95 43.26
CA ALA A 289 1.33 15.25 44.58
C ALA A 289 0.27 15.84 45.52
N ALA A 290 -0.72 16.54 44.94
CA ALA A 290 -1.83 17.15 45.68
C ALA A 290 -3.08 16.27 45.80
N ALA A 291 -3.20 15.21 44.99
CA ALA A 291 -4.38 14.40 44.89
C ALA A 291 -4.43 13.30 46.01
N PRO A 292 -5.60 12.97 46.55
CA PRO A 292 -5.75 11.87 47.50
C PRO A 292 -5.45 10.50 46.85
N ARG A 293 -5.57 10.38 45.53
CA ARG A 293 -5.22 9.22 44.72
C ARG A 293 -4.22 9.60 43.63
N PRO A 294 -2.89 9.52 43.88
CA PRO A 294 -1.88 10.00 42.90
C PRO A 294 -1.69 9.07 41.69
N LEU A 295 -2.03 7.78 41.78
CA LEU A 295 -1.75 6.79 40.77
C LEU A 295 -2.34 7.11 39.38
N PRO A 296 -3.63 7.52 39.24
CA PRO A 296 -4.18 7.88 37.93
C PRO A 296 -3.40 9.00 37.24
N TYR A 297 -3.01 10.04 37.95
CA TYR A 297 -2.26 11.18 37.41
C TYR A 297 -0.85 10.77 36.96
N LEU A 298 -0.17 9.89 37.72
CA LEU A 298 1.14 9.35 37.33
C LEU A 298 1.04 8.45 36.12
N ALA A 299 0.01 7.59 36.03
CA ALA A 299 -0.25 6.73 34.89
C ALA A 299 -0.55 7.56 33.62
N VAL A 300 -1.39 8.59 33.72
CA VAL A 300 -1.63 9.56 32.62
C VAL A 300 -0.33 10.21 32.18
N THR A 301 0.53 10.61 33.11
CA THR A 301 1.84 11.20 32.79
C THR A 301 2.74 10.23 32.03
N ALA A 302 2.74 8.94 32.41
CA ALA A 302 3.54 7.92 31.76
C ALA A 302 3.15 7.73 30.28
N GLU A 303 1.86 7.82 29.97
CA GLU A 303 1.36 7.71 28.58
C GLU A 303 1.53 9.03 27.78
N LEU A 304 1.47 10.18 28.46
CA LEU A 304 1.57 11.49 27.83
C LEU A 304 2.98 11.76 27.25
N VAL A 305 4.03 11.26 27.90
CA VAL A 305 5.42 11.43 27.47
C VAL A 305 5.68 10.78 26.10
N PRO A 306 5.40 9.47 25.89
CA PRO A 306 5.59 8.86 24.59
C PRO A 306 4.60 9.38 23.52
N LEU A 307 3.38 9.77 23.93
CA LEU A 307 2.43 10.44 23.04
C LEU A 307 3.03 11.73 22.47
N GLN A 308 3.57 12.60 23.35
CA GLN A 308 4.24 13.84 22.94
C GLN A 308 5.45 13.55 22.05
N ALA A 309 6.27 12.55 22.39
CA ALA A 309 7.43 12.17 21.59
C ALA A 309 7.00 11.72 20.17
N GLY A 310 5.91 10.97 20.04
CA GLY A 310 5.34 10.55 18.77
C GLY A 310 4.83 11.72 17.93
N ILE A 311 4.06 12.63 18.53
CA ILE A 311 3.54 13.83 17.85
C ILE A 311 4.70 14.71 17.38
N ARG A 312 5.73 14.93 18.22
CA ARG A 312 6.94 15.65 17.86
C ARG A 312 7.69 14.96 16.72
N GLY A 313 7.81 13.63 16.78
CA GLY A 313 8.41 12.84 15.70
C GLY A 313 7.70 13.07 14.37
N LEU A 314 6.35 13.09 14.35
CA LEU A 314 5.55 13.41 13.15
C LEU A 314 5.80 14.83 12.63
N ALA A 315 5.95 15.80 13.52
CA ALA A 315 6.26 17.20 13.17
C ALA A 315 7.65 17.37 12.56
N LEU A 316 8.62 16.53 12.94
CA LEU A 316 9.99 16.56 12.41
C LEU A 316 10.15 15.85 11.05
N LEU A 317 9.16 15.08 10.61
CA LEU A 317 9.19 14.43 9.29
C LEU A 317 9.00 15.46 8.16
N PRO A 318 9.51 15.14 6.94
CA PRO A 318 9.32 16.00 5.77
C PRO A 318 7.85 16.39 5.57
N SER A 319 7.59 17.63 5.17
CA SER A 319 6.25 18.10 4.83
C SER A 319 5.68 17.29 3.66
N LEU A 320 4.40 16.99 3.75
CA LEU A 320 3.67 16.37 2.65
C LEU A 320 3.11 17.45 1.73
N PRO A 321 3.03 17.20 0.42
CA PRO A 321 2.33 18.10 -0.50
C PRO A 321 0.86 18.24 -0.07
N GLN A 322 0.28 19.42 -0.30
CA GLN A 322 -1.14 19.61 0.00
C GLN A 322 -1.99 18.66 -0.85
N ALA A 323 -2.94 17.99 -0.21
CA ALA A 323 -3.87 17.11 -0.90
C ALA A 323 -4.78 17.98 -1.79
N GLY A 324 -4.46 18.07 -3.07
CA GLY A 324 -5.20 18.87 -4.06
C GLY A 324 -4.34 19.70 -5.02
N ALA A 325 -3.01 19.69 -4.86
CA ALA A 325 -2.08 20.46 -5.71
C ALA A 325 -1.38 19.58 -6.76
N ALA A 326 -2.04 18.52 -7.27
CA ALA A 326 -1.56 17.71 -8.40
C ALA A 326 -2.73 17.30 -9.28
#